data_1a4248c188b01c6001d78fcda6cd5ccf
#
_entry.id   1a4248c188b01c6001d78fcda6cd5ccf
#
_cell.length_a   1.000
_cell.length_b   1.000
_cell.length_c   1.000
_cell.angle_alpha   90.00
_cell.angle_beta   90.00
_cell.angle_gamma   90.00
#
_symmetry.space_group_name_H-M   'P 1'
#
loop_
_entity.id
_entity.type
_entity.pdbx_description
1 polymer ?
#
loop_
_entity_poly.entity_id
_entity_poly.type
_entity_poly.pdbx_seq_one_letter_code
_entity_poly.pdbx_strand_id
1 'polypeptide(L)'
;MKSESTYVFTLAVLLISSGAQSGSEERQKSAGLALDKLELHNVKAEPVTYLGRRAMRVSHAGPQGLDDAGRFAVVPGSSFQDGTIEVNLSGDTAPDAPANLRGFVGIAFRTTADRSHFECFYLRPKDGRAEDQLQRNHSVQYISIPGFGWQKLRSDTPGKYESYADLIPGQWTQMKIQVAGLRARLYVNGAEQPALIVNDLKQSSVNGAIALWVRPGSIAHFADLKVTP
;
A
#
# COMPACT_ATOMS: atom_id res chain seq x y z
N MET A 1 -72.34 -0.32 56.35
CA MET A 1 -72.45 -0.04 54.93
C MET A 1 -71.11 0.45 54.49
N LYS A 2 -70.32 -0.40 53.85
CA LYS A 2 -68.96 -0.06 53.30
C LYS A 2 -69.09 0.20 51.79
N SER A 3 -68.72 1.41 51.38
CA SER A 3 -68.67 1.80 49.98
C SER A 3 -67.33 1.32 49.38
N GLU A 4 -67.40 0.46 48.41
CA GLU A 4 -66.24 0.04 47.62
C GLU A 4 -66.06 0.98 46.41
N SER A 5 -64.96 1.66 46.42
CA SER A 5 -64.57 2.54 45.29
C SER A 5 -63.72 1.77 44.31
N THR A 6 -64.24 1.55 43.10
CA THR A 6 -63.57 0.87 42.00
C THR A 6 -62.72 1.86 41.24
N TYR A 7 -61.40 1.70 41.27
CA TYR A 7 -60.45 2.46 40.43
C TYR A 7 -60.28 1.74 39.09
N VAL A 8 -60.68 2.41 38.03
CA VAL A 8 -60.38 1.98 36.63
C VAL A 8 -59.02 2.52 36.26
N PHE A 9 -58.06 1.62 36.06
CA PHE A 9 -56.76 1.97 35.51
C PHE A 9 -56.84 1.96 33.97
N THR A 10 -56.75 3.11 33.35
CA THR A 10 -56.61 3.25 31.89
C THR A 10 -55.14 3.09 31.52
N LEU A 11 -54.81 1.98 30.85
CA LEU A 11 -53.46 1.70 30.35
C LEU A 11 -53.26 2.48 29.03
N ALA A 12 -52.46 3.55 29.05
CA ALA A 12 -52.04 4.24 27.84
C ALA A 12 -50.89 3.50 27.20
N VAL A 13 -51.14 2.85 26.07
CA VAL A 13 -50.07 2.23 25.23
C VAL A 13 -49.39 3.32 24.42
N LEU A 14 -48.16 3.66 24.82
CA LEU A 14 -47.26 4.50 23.99
C LEU A 14 -46.68 3.66 22.87
N LEU A 15 -47.13 3.86 21.65
CA LEU A 15 -46.52 3.35 20.43
C LEU A 15 -45.22 4.16 20.14
N ILE A 16 -44.08 3.62 20.53
CA ILE A 16 -42.79 4.14 20.11
C ILE A 16 -42.56 3.66 18.68
N SER A 17 -42.76 4.55 17.73
CA SER A 17 -42.34 4.33 16.33
C SER A 17 -40.82 4.44 16.27
N SER A 18 -40.13 3.29 16.24
CA SER A 18 -38.73 3.20 15.92
C SER A 18 -38.55 3.52 14.43
N GLY A 19 -38.23 4.78 14.14
CA GLY A 19 -37.74 5.19 12.84
C GLY A 19 -36.42 4.47 12.55
N ALA A 20 -36.46 3.48 11.68
CA ALA A 20 -35.26 2.91 11.10
C ALA A 20 -34.57 4.01 10.26
N GLN A 21 -33.53 4.61 10.81
CA GLN A 21 -32.57 5.36 10.00
C GLN A 21 -31.86 4.34 9.09
N SER A 22 -32.29 4.29 7.84
CA SER A 22 -31.53 3.66 6.77
C SER A 22 -30.29 4.53 6.55
N GLY A 23 -29.21 4.21 7.26
CA GLY A 23 -27.87 4.68 6.91
C GLY A 23 -27.55 4.09 5.56
N SER A 24 -27.68 4.88 4.51
CA SER A 24 -27.04 4.60 3.21
C SER A 24 -25.54 4.66 3.45
N GLU A 25 -24.93 3.53 3.78
CA GLU A 25 -23.50 3.32 3.56
C GLU A 25 -23.32 3.48 2.05
N GLU A 26 -22.88 4.66 1.62
CA GLU A 26 -22.30 4.84 0.29
C GLU A 26 -21.15 3.83 0.20
N ARG A 27 -21.40 2.72 -0.47
CA ARG A 27 -20.37 1.75 -0.87
C ARG A 27 -19.37 2.52 -1.72
N GLN A 28 -18.32 3.00 -1.09
CA GLN A 28 -17.21 3.68 -1.72
C GLN A 28 -16.71 2.79 -2.87
N LYS A 29 -16.89 3.24 -4.10
CA LYS A 29 -16.72 2.43 -5.30
C LYS A 29 -15.23 2.23 -5.53
N SER A 30 -14.71 1.07 -5.17
CA SER A 30 -13.35 0.64 -5.50
C SER A 30 -13.19 0.56 -7.02
N ALA A 31 -12.25 1.32 -7.57
CA ALA A 31 -11.90 1.27 -8.99
C ALA A 31 -10.67 0.39 -9.19
N GLY A 32 -10.82 -0.69 -9.97
CA GLY A 32 -9.67 -1.43 -10.50
C GLY A 32 -8.93 -0.58 -11.53
N LEU A 33 -7.63 -0.37 -11.34
CA LEU A 33 -6.79 0.36 -12.29
C LEU A 33 -6.18 -0.61 -13.30
N ALA A 34 -6.32 -0.26 -14.59
CA ALA A 34 -5.73 -1.04 -15.67
C ALA A 34 -4.20 -0.87 -15.69
N LEU A 35 -3.48 -2.00 -15.77
CA LEU A 35 -2.01 -2.02 -15.82
C LEU A 35 -1.46 -2.21 -17.26
N ASP A 36 -2.29 -2.05 -18.29
CA ASP A 36 -1.95 -2.31 -19.69
C ASP A 36 -1.34 -1.10 -20.42
N LYS A 37 -1.47 0.12 -19.87
CA LYS A 37 -1.01 1.37 -20.48
C LYS A 37 -0.17 2.19 -19.51
N LEU A 38 0.93 1.61 -19.02
CA LEU A 38 1.79 2.28 -18.04
C LEU A 38 2.74 3.27 -18.72
N GLU A 39 3.01 4.41 -18.07
CA GLU A 39 4.08 5.33 -18.45
C GLU A 39 5.39 4.89 -17.79
N LEU A 40 6.35 4.47 -18.60
CA LEU A 40 7.57 3.81 -18.12
C LEU A 40 8.72 4.80 -17.90
N HIS A 41 9.35 4.72 -16.72
CA HIS A 41 10.50 5.53 -16.33
C HIS A 41 11.62 4.62 -15.83
N ASN A 42 12.66 4.44 -16.66
CA ASN A 42 13.82 3.58 -16.40
C ASN A 42 13.43 2.14 -15.99
N VAL A 43 12.30 1.67 -16.49
CA VAL A 43 11.79 0.30 -16.33
C VAL A 43 11.27 -0.25 -17.64
N LYS A 44 11.19 -1.58 -17.73
CA LYS A 44 10.40 -2.31 -18.73
C LYS A 44 9.18 -2.86 -18.06
N ALA A 45 8.05 -2.89 -18.78
CA ALA A 45 6.83 -3.54 -18.32
C ALA A 45 6.26 -4.40 -19.44
N GLU A 46 5.80 -5.59 -19.09
CA GLU A 46 5.19 -6.51 -20.03
C GLU A 46 4.10 -7.35 -19.37
N PRO A 47 2.98 -7.60 -20.05
CA PRO A 47 1.94 -8.47 -19.55
C PRO A 47 2.41 -9.93 -19.54
N VAL A 48 2.19 -10.62 -18.43
CA VAL A 48 2.57 -12.03 -18.27
C VAL A 48 1.49 -12.79 -17.49
N THR A 49 1.54 -14.13 -17.55
CA THR A 49 0.88 -14.96 -16.56
C THR A 49 1.95 -15.43 -15.55
N TYR A 50 1.79 -15.05 -14.30
CA TYR A 50 2.72 -15.39 -13.23
C TYR A 50 2.01 -16.09 -12.08
N LEU A 51 2.46 -17.27 -11.70
CA LEU A 51 1.84 -18.11 -10.65
C LEU A 51 0.29 -18.14 -10.76
N GLY A 52 -0.21 -18.39 -11.98
CA GLY A 52 -1.64 -18.54 -12.27
C GLY A 52 -2.43 -17.23 -12.36
N ARG A 53 -1.81 -16.04 -12.25
CA ARG A 53 -2.48 -14.73 -12.36
C ARG A 53 -2.00 -13.96 -13.58
N ARG A 54 -2.92 -13.24 -14.23
CA ARG A 54 -2.56 -12.19 -15.19
C ARG A 54 -1.89 -11.06 -14.42
N ALA A 55 -0.70 -10.66 -14.84
CA ALA A 55 0.12 -9.69 -14.13
C ALA A 55 0.90 -8.80 -15.10
N MET A 56 1.34 -7.66 -14.61
CA MET A 56 2.35 -6.85 -15.25
C MET A 56 3.71 -7.18 -14.63
N ARG A 57 4.64 -7.71 -15.41
CA ARG A 57 6.03 -7.85 -14.99
C ARG A 57 6.74 -6.52 -15.20
N VAL A 58 7.37 -5.99 -14.15
CA VAL A 58 8.16 -4.76 -14.18
C VAL A 58 9.58 -5.08 -13.77
N SER A 59 10.54 -4.64 -14.56
CA SER A 59 11.97 -4.82 -14.29
C SER A 59 12.74 -3.55 -14.64
N HIS A 60 13.93 -3.41 -14.06
CA HIS A 60 14.79 -2.26 -14.33
C HIS A 60 15.21 -2.19 -15.81
N ALA A 61 15.20 -0.98 -16.37
CA ALA A 61 15.79 -0.64 -17.66
C ALA A 61 16.47 0.74 -17.54
N GLY A 62 17.69 0.86 -18.00
CA GLY A 62 18.42 2.13 -17.97
C GLY A 62 19.70 2.08 -17.15
N PRO A 63 20.28 3.24 -16.80
CA PRO A 63 21.55 3.30 -16.09
C PRO A 63 21.52 2.59 -14.75
N GLN A 64 22.61 1.91 -14.42
CA GLN A 64 22.82 1.33 -13.10
C GLN A 64 23.03 2.45 -12.08
N GLY A 65 22.25 2.46 -11.01
CA GLY A 65 22.37 3.39 -9.91
C GLY A 65 21.64 2.83 -8.70
N LEU A 66 22.07 3.17 -7.51
CA LEU A 66 21.50 2.63 -6.26
C LEU A 66 20.50 3.58 -5.57
N ASP A 67 20.20 4.72 -6.18
CA ASP A 67 19.21 5.65 -5.64
C ASP A 67 17.79 5.10 -5.72
N ASP A 68 16.91 5.63 -4.89
CA ASP A 68 15.50 5.23 -4.82
C ASP A 68 14.62 6.00 -5.83
N ALA A 69 15.21 6.95 -6.56
CA ALA A 69 14.49 7.83 -7.46
C ALA A 69 14.33 7.26 -8.88
N GLY A 70 13.24 7.63 -9.54
CA GLY A 70 13.09 7.58 -10.99
C GLY A 70 12.95 6.21 -11.65
N ARG A 71 12.52 5.16 -10.91
CA ARG A 71 12.32 3.81 -11.48
C ARG A 71 10.95 3.28 -11.17
N PHE A 72 10.01 3.62 -12.02
CA PHE A 72 8.62 3.21 -11.83
C PHE A 72 7.82 3.23 -13.14
N ALA A 73 6.75 2.50 -13.13
CA ALA A 73 5.73 2.52 -14.17
C ALA A 73 4.50 3.25 -13.59
N VAL A 74 4.25 4.47 -14.07
CA VAL A 74 3.12 5.29 -13.62
C VAL A 74 1.82 4.74 -14.21
N VAL A 75 0.78 4.68 -13.41
CA VAL A 75 -0.58 4.30 -13.81
C VAL A 75 -1.30 5.54 -14.34
N PRO A 76 -1.53 5.65 -15.66
CA PRO A 76 -2.13 6.84 -16.26
C PRO A 76 -3.53 7.12 -15.72
N GLY A 77 -3.84 8.40 -15.52
CA GLY A 77 -5.16 8.82 -15.02
C GLY A 77 -5.42 8.48 -13.56
N SER A 78 -4.47 7.87 -12.86
CA SER A 78 -4.57 7.72 -11.42
C SER A 78 -4.40 9.06 -10.72
N SER A 79 -5.23 9.31 -9.70
CA SER A 79 -5.16 10.47 -8.84
C SER A 79 -5.43 10.01 -7.41
N PHE A 80 -4.46 10.20 -6.53
CA PHE A 80 -4.52 9.71 -5.16
C PHE A 80 -3.94 10.73 -4.19
N GLN A 81 -4.72 11.06 -3.20
CA GLN A 81 -4.30 11.87 -2.05
C GLN A 81 -4.46 11.07 -0.76
N ASP A 82 -5.70 10.64 -0.48
CA ASP A 82 -6.08 9.85 0.69
C ASP A 82 -6.90 8.63 0.26
N GLY A 83 -7.06 7.65 1.14
CA GLY A 83 -7.84 6.45 0.87
C GLY A 83 -7.02 5.17 1.02
N THR A 84 -7.38 4.16 0.25
CA THR A 84 -6.75 2.83 0.32
C THR A 84 -6.24 2.39 -1.05
N ILE A 85 -5.00 1.93 -1.11
CA ILE A 85 -4.40 1.26 -2.26
C ILE A 85 -4.24 -0.22 -1.90
N GLU A 86 -4.76 -1.12 -2.73
CA GLU A 86 -4.59 -2.57 -2.60
C GLU A 86 -3.98 -3.13 -3.87
N VAL A 87 -3.02 -4.04 -3.74
CA VAL A 87 -2.35 -4.67 -4.88
C VAL A 87 -1.82 -6.04 -4.47
N ASN A 88 -1.86 -7.00 -5.38
CA ASN A 88 -1.05 -8.20 -5.29
C ASN A 88 0.27 -7.93 -6.00
N LEU A 89 1.38 -8.13 -5.30
CA LEU A 89 2.71 -7.96 -5.86
C LEU A 89 3.63 -9.12 -5.50
N SER A 90 4.64 -9.34 -6.31
CA SER A 90 5.71 -10.31 -6.07
C SER A 90 7.04 -9.68 -6.46
N GLY A 91 8.05 -9.85 -5.63
CA GLY A 91 9.38 -9.35 -5.90
C GLY A 91 10.44 -10.43 -5.70
N ASP A 92 11.42 -10.45 -6.62
CA ASP A 92 12.63 -11.27 -6.49
C ASP A 92 13.80 -10.55 -7.17
N THR A 93 15.00 -11.07 -7.00
CA THR A 93 16.17 -10.60 -7.71
C THR A 93 16.22 -11.17 -9.12
N ALA A 94 16.73 -10.40 -10.08
CA ALA A 94 17.08 -10.93 -11.39
C ALA A 94 18.16 -12.03 -11.26
N PRO A 95 18.22 -13.01 -12.20
CA PRO A 95 19.16 -14.13 -12.10
C PRO A 95 20.65 -13.71 -12.03
N ASP A 96 20.98 -12.60 -12.67
CA ASP A 96 22.33 -12.00 -12.76
C ASP A 96 22.56 -10.88 -11.72
N ALA A 97 21.61 -10.69 -10.80
CA ALA A 97 21.69 -9.62 -9.83
C ALA A 97 22.73 -9.94 -8.73
N PRO A 98 23.45 -8.91 -8.23
CA PRO A 98 24.32 -9.08 -7.07
C PRO A 98 23.63 -9.71 -5.87
N ALA A 99 24.30 -10.60 -5.14
CA ALA A 99 23.75 -11.37 -4.03
C ALA A 99 23.23 -10.53 -2.86
N ASN A 100 23.70 -9.28 -2.75
CA ASN A 100 23.25 -8.33 -1.72
C ASN A 100 21.92 -7.64 -2.04
N LEU A 101 21.30 -7.90 -3.20
CA LEU A 101 19.99 -7.34 -3.53
C LEU A 101 18.86 -8.16 -2.90
N ARG A 102 17.72 -7.50 -2.66
CA ARG A 102 16.63 -8.02 -1.82
C ARG A 102 15.30 -8.23 -2.55
N GLY A 103 15.28 -8.03 -3.90
CA GLY A 103 14.06 -8.20 -4.70
C GLY A 103 13.02 -7.11 -4.44
N PHE A 104 13.47 -5.87 -4.44
CA PHE A 104 12.68 -4.69 -4.04
C PHE A 104 11.47 -4.46 -4.93
N VAL A 105 10.28 -4.36 -4.34
CA VAL A 105 9.02 -4.12 -5.03
C VAL A 105 8.10 -3.27 -4.15
N GLY A 106 7.41 -2.30 -4.73
CA GLY A 106 6.54 -1.42 -3.96
C GLY A 106 5.57 -0.59 -4.78
N ILE A 107 4.85 0.29 -4.09
CA ILE A 107 3.93 1.25 -4.67
C ILE A 107 4.37 2.65 -4.27
N ALA A 108 4.61 3.49 -5.27
CA ALA A 108 4.72 4.94 -5.10
C ALA A 108 3.34 5.58 -5.27
N PHE A 109 3.06 6.60 -4.48
CA PHE A 109 1.82 7.37 -4.51
C PHE A 109 2.10 8.86 -4.27
N ARG A 110 1.11 9.70 -4.53
CA ARG A 110 1.29 11.16 -4.55
C ARG A 110 2.45 11.58 -5.46
N THR A 111 2.67 10.81 -6.54
CA THR A 111 3.74 11.09 -7.49
C THR A 111 3.39 12.33 -8.31
N THR A 112 4.25 13.35 -8.27
CA THR A 112 4.07 14.59 -9.04
C THR A 112 4.21 14.36 -10.55
N ALA A 113 3.64 15.25 -11.36
CA ALA A 113 3.67 15.12 -12.81
C ALA A 113 5.09 15.13 -13.40
N ASP A 114 6.00 15.88 -12.79
CA ASP A 114 7.44 15.89 -13.12
C ASP A 114 8.22 14.73 -12.52
N ARG A 115 7.55 13.90 -11.68
CA ARG A 115 8.10 12.70 -11.04
C ARG A 115 9.23 12.96 -10.05
N SER A 116 9.42 14.20 -9.66
CA SER A 116 10.46 14.62 -8.72
C SER A 116 10.10 14.33 -7.26
N HIS A 117 8.80 14.17 -6.96
CA HIS A 117 8.30 13.93 -5.61
C HIS A 117 7.38 12.73 -5.58
N PHE A 118 7.52 11.86 -4.59
CA PHE A 118 6.60 10.76 -4.30
C PHE A 118 6.82 10.18 -2.89
N GLU A 119 5.78 9.56 -2.37
CA GLU A 119 5.80 8.68 -1.19
C GLU A 119 5.85 7.23 -1.66
N CYS A 120 6.55 6.35 -0.97
CA CYS A 120 6.60 4.95 -1.37
C CYS A 120 6.66 4.01 -0.17
N PHE A 121 5.84 2.95 -0.19
CA PHE A 121 6.05 1.75 0.61
C PHE A 121 6.58 0.63 -0.29
N TYR A 122 7.62 -0.05 0.18
CA TYR A 122 8.17 -1.18 -0.54
C TYR A 122 8.58 -2.33 0.37
N LEU A 123 8.70 -3.50 -0.23
CA LEU A 123 9.07 -4.76 0.39
C LEU A 123 10.48 -5.17 -0.06
N ARG A 124 11.17 -5.90 0.82
CA ARG A 124 12.41 -6.63 0.55
C ARG A 124 12.16 -8.12 0.77
N PRO A 125 11.60 -8.84 -0.20
CA PRO A 125 11.18 -10.24 0.01
C PRO A 125 12.27 -11.14 0.55
N LYS A 126 13.54 -10.97 0.13
CA LYS A 126 14.66 -11.78 0.64
C LYS A 126 15.03 -11.50 2.10
N ASP A 127 14.55 -10.39 2.68
CA ASP A 127 14.76 -10.11 4.09
C ASP A 127 13.69 -10.75 4.98
N GLY A 128 12.52 -11.11 4.44
CA GLY A 128 11.38 -11.62 5.21
C GLY A 128 11.68 -12.89 6.01
N ARG A 129 12.58 -13.74 5.51
CA ARG A 129 13.00 -15.00 6.16
C ARG A 129 14.52 -15.13 6.29
N ALA A 130 15.23 -14.01 6.35
CA ALA A 130 16.67 -14.01 6.58
C ALA A 130 17.00 -14.58 7.97
N GLU A 131 18.15 -15.25 8.12
CA GLU A 131 18.62 -15.75 9.42
C GLU A 131 19.19 -14.64 10.32
N ASP A 132 19.44 -13.46 9.78
CA ASP A 132 19.83 -12.27 10.54
C ASP A 132 18.59 -11.48 10.95
N GLN A 133 18.39 -11.27 12.27
CA GLN A 133 17.22 -10.59 12.82
C GLN A 133 17.16 -9.10 12.41
N LEU A 134 18.30 -8.42 12.34
CA LEU A 134 18.33 -7.03 11.91
C LEU A 134 17.91 -6.90 10.45
N GLN A 135 18.38 -7.80 9.60
CA GLN A 135 17.95 -7.87 8.21
C GLN A 135 16.45 -8.14 8.08
N ARG A 136 15.90 -9.08 8.88
CA ARG A 136 14.44 -9.35 8.90
C ARG A 136 13.63 -8.12 9.26
N ASN A 137 14.08 -7.33 10.23
CA ASN A 137 13.42 -6.10 10.66
C ASN A 137 13.36 -5.01 9.57
N HIS A 138 14.08 -5.19 8.47
CA HIS A 138 14.09 -4.30 7.33
C HIS A 138 13.23 -4.80 6.15
N SER A 139 12.41 -5.85 6.32
CA SER A 139 11.67 -6.47 5.21
C SER A 139 10.58 -5.57 4.61
N VAL A 140 10.06 -4.59 5.35
CA VAL A 140 9.20 -3.52 4.83
C VAL A 140 9.81 -2.15 5.12
N GLN A 141 9.57 -1.19 4.22
CA GLN A 141 10.15 0.16 4.31
C GLN A 141 9.23 1.21 3.72
N TYR A 142 9.22 2.39 4.35
CA TYR A 142 8.73 3.63 3.80
C TYR A 142 9.90 4.54 3.38
N ILE A 143 9.72 5.25 2.26
CA ILE A 143 10.58 6.35 1.83
C ILE A 143 9.74 7.48 1.25
N SER A 144 10.34 8.68 1.17
CA SER A 144 9.78 9.82 0.47
C SER A 144 10.88 10.54 -0.31
N ILE A 145 10.65 10.81 -1.56
CA ILE A 145 11.60 11.46 -2.45
C ILE A 145 11.04 12.83 -2.84
N PRO A 146 11.87 13.87 -2.80
CA PRO A 146 13.30 13.90 -2.46
C PRO A 146 13.58 13.99 -0.95
N GLY A 147 14.76 13.67 -0.55
CA GLY A 147 15.32 14.02 0.77
C GLY A 147 15.11 12.98 1.87
N PHE A 148 14.22 12.00 1.71
CA PHE A 148 13.92 11.00 2.73
C PHE A 148 14.04 9.57 2.18
N GLY A 149 15.18 9.28 1.53
CA GLY A 149 15.56 7.92 1.14
C GLY A 149 15.84 7.04 2.37
N TRP A 150 15.90 5.74 2.17
CA TRP A 150 16.01 4.77 3.26
C TRP A 150 17.26 4.98 4.14
N GLN A 151 18.40 5.39 3.55
CA GLN A 151 19.64 5.64 4.31
C GLN A 151 19.45 6.77 5.32
N LYS A 152 18.88 7.89 4.86
CA LYS A 152 18.62 9.04 5.72
C LYS A 152 17.61 8.70 6.80
N LEU A 153 16.49 8.08 6.45
CA LEU A 153 15.46 7.72 7.42
C LEU A 153 16.00 6.76 8.49
N ARG A 154 16.82 5.78 8.10
CA ARG A 154 17.43 4.84 9.04
C ARG A 154 18.49 5.52 9.91
N SER A 155 19.29 6.42 9.35
CA SER A 155 20.30 7.18 10.11
C SER A 155 19.67 8.12 11.12
N ASP A 156 18.67 8.89 10.70
CA ASP A 156 18.06 9.92 11.54
C ASP A 156 17.12 9.34 12.62
N THR A 157 16.41 8.26 12.29
CA THR A 157 15.39 7.64 13.15
C THR A 157 15.34 6.13 12.96
N PRO A 158 16.34 5.39 13.50
CA PRO A 158 16.43 3.94 13.31
C PRO A 158 15.14 3.21 13.70
N GLY A 159 14.67 2.29 12.82
CA GLY A 159 13.48 1.48 13.06
C GLY A 159 12.13 2.18 12.89
N LYS A 160 12.08 3.52 12.73
CA LYS A 160 10.79 4.24 12.65
C LYS A 160 10.04 4.02 11.35
N TYR A 161 10.74 3.86 10.23
CA TYR A 161 10.16 3.79 8.89
C TYR A 161 10.41 2.44 8.21
N GLU A 162 10.76 1.45 9.00
CA GLU A 162 10.98 0.08 8.56
C GLU A 162 10.48 -0.90 9.62
N SER A 163 10.14 -2.11 9.21
CA SER A 163 9.63 -3.14 10.11
C SER A 163 9.72 -4.53 9.46
N TYR A 164 9.27 -5.53 10.20
CA TYR A 164 9.18 -6.91 9.76
C TYR A 164 7.83 -7.23 9.11
N ALA A 165 7.89 -8.02 8.04
CA ALA A 165 6.78 -8.83 7.55
C ALA A 165 7.31 -10.18 7.04
N ASP A 166 6.54 -11.26 7.20
CA ASP A 166 6.87 -12.55 6.61
C ASP A 166 6.67 -12.49 5.10
N LEU A 167 7.76 -12.55 4.36
CA LEU A 167 7.79 -12.43 2.90
C LEU A 167 8.56 -13.61 2.31
N ILE A 168 8.10 -14.10 1.16
CA ILE A 168 8.80 -15.16 0.40
C ILE A 168 9.16 -14.57 -0.99
N PRO A 169 10.44 -14.57 -1.38
CA PRO A 169 10.84 -14.13 -2.71
C PRO A 169 10.07 -14.87 -3.80
N GLY A 170 9.63 -14.14 -4.81
CA GLY A 170 8.91 -14.71 -5.94
C GLY A 170 7.46 -15.15 -5.65
N GLN A 171 6.98 -15.10 -4.42
CA GLN A 171 5.59 -15.43 -4.11
C GLN A 171 4.69 -14.18 -4.08
N TRP A 172 3.40 -14.38 -4.33
CA TRP A 172 2.43 -13.31 -4.22
C TRP A 172 2.30 -12.82 -2.77
N THR A 173 2.37 -11.50 -2.60
CA THR A 173 2.12 -10.79 -1.36
C THR A 173 0.99 -9.79 -1.61
N GLN A 174 -0.05 -9.83 -0.80
CA GLN A 174 -1.06 -8.78 -0.78
C GLN A 174 -0.53 -7.58 0.00
N MET A 175 -0.46 -6.43 -0.64
CA MET A 175 -0.12 -5.16 0.00
C MET A 175 -1.36 -4.27 0.05
N LYS A 176 -1.68 -3.73 1.22
CA LYS A 176 -2.70 -2.72 1.42
C LYS A 176 -2.09 -1.51 2.14
N ILE A 177 -2.23 -0.33 1.54
CA ILE A 177 -1.77 0.94 2.09
C ILE A 177 -3.00 1.81 2.36
N GLN A 178 -3.19 2.23 3.61
CA GLN A 178 -4.21 3.20 4.00
C GLN A 178 -3.54 4.53 4.28
N VAL A 179 -4.05 5.60 3.67
CA VAL A 179 -3.50 6.96 3.81
C VAL A 179 -4.60 7.92 4.25
N ALA A 180 -4.30 8.74 5.24
CA ALA A 180 -5.18 9.81 5.72
C ALA A 180 -4.33 11.01 6.17
N GLY A 181 -4.32 12.08 5.38
CA GLY A 181 -3.49 13.25 5.59
C GLY A 181 -2.00 12.89 5.63
N LEU A 182 -1.34 13.10 6.73
CA LEU A 182 0.09 12.76 6.94
C LEU A 182 0.29 11.40 7.62
N ARG A 183 -0.73 10.55 7.66
CA ARG A 183 -0.64 9.22 8.29
C ARG A 183 -0.84 8.14 7.25
N ALA A 184 -0.04 7.08 7.36
CA ALA A 184 -0.22 5.90 6.54
C ALA A 184 0.00 4.61 7.35
N ARG A 185 -0.68 3.54 6.92
CA ARG A 185 -0.54 2.19 7.47
C ARG A 185 -0.37 1.20 6.34
N LEU A 186 0.66 0.38 6.45
CA LEU A 186 0.92 -0.72 5.52
C LEU A 186 0.47 -2.04 6.15
N TYR A 187 -0.38 -2.77 5.46
CA TYR A 187 -0.79 -4.13 5.82
C TYR A 187 -0.26 -5.11 4.78
N VAL A 188 0.11 -6.29 5.23
CA VAL A 188 0.67 -7.36 4.40
C VAL A 188 -0.13 -8.65 4.60
N ASN A 189 -0.49 -9.32 3.51
CA ASN A 189 -1.17 -10.62 3.49
C ASN A 189 -2.44 -10.69 4.34
N GLY A 190 -3.25 -9.62 4.33
CA GLY A 190 -4.54 -9.57 5.02
C GLY A 190 -4.44 -9.51 6.56
N ALA A 191 -3.27 -9.21 7.11
CA ALA A 191 -3.12 -9.05 8.56
C ALA A 191 -4.05 -7.96 9.09
N GLU A 192 -4.64 -8.17 10.27
CA GLU A 192 -5.49 -7.20 10.95
C GLU A 192 -4.69 -6.01 11.47
N GLN A 193 -3.46 -6.27 11.90
CA GLN A 193 -2.55 -5.23 12.37
C GLN A 193 -1.61 -4.77 11.25
N PRO A 194 -1.32 -3.45 11.16
CA PRO A 194 -0.38 -2.96 10.17
C PRO A 194 1.04 -3.45 10.46
N ALA A 195 1.74 -3.86 9.41
CA ALA A 195 3.16 -4.20 9.48
C ALA A 195 4.03 -2.96 9.68
N LEU A 196 3.59 -1.79 9.17
CA LEU A 196 4.31 -0.52 9.36
C LEU A 196 3.31 0.63 9.55
N ILE A 197 3.58 1.50 10.53
CA ILE A 197 2.80 2.71 10.82
C ILE A 197 3.70 3.92 10.60
N VAL A 198 3.26 4.83 9.72
CA VAL A 198 3.91 6.12 9.49
C VAL A 198 2.92 7.22 9.88
N ASN A 199 3.24 8.02 10.89
CA ASN A 199 2.36 9.09 11.38
C ASN A 199 2.78 10.48 10.89
N ASP A 200 3.82 10.56 10.07
CA ASP A 200 4.44 11.78 9.60
C ASP A 200 5.02 11.59 8.19
N LEU A 201 4.14 11.29 7.23
CA LEU A 201 4.48 11.29 5.81
C LEU A 201 5.23 12.58 5.46
N LYS A 202 6.26 12.49 4.64
CA LYS A 202 7.24 13.59 4.45
C LYS A 202 6.81 14.60 3.38
N GLN A 203 5.93 14.20 2.47
CA GLN A 203 5.32 15.13 1.51
C GLN A 203 4.03 15.72 2.10
N SER A 204 3.67 16.92 1.66
CA SER A 204 2.36 17.48 1.97
C SER A 204 1.25 16.59 1.37
N SER A 205 0.05 16.66 1.96
CA SER A 205 -1.11 15.91 1.44
C SER A 205 -1.57 16.53 0.12
N VAL A 206 -1.01 16.08 -0.99
CA VAL A 206 -1.31 16.53 -2.35
C VAL A 206 -1.78 15.37 -3.20
N ASN A 207 -2.61 15.66 -4.20
CA ASN A 207 -2.94 14.69 -5.22
C ASN A 207 -1.73 14.38 -6.11
N GLY A 208 -1.55 13.13 -6.44
CA GLY A 208 -0.54 12.69 -7.38
C GLY A 208 -0.86 11.31 -7.95
N ALA A 209 -0.08 10.88 -8.93
CA ALA A 209 -0.25 9.59 -9.55
C ALA A 209 0.19 8.43 -8.63
N ILE A 210 -0.32 7.23 -8.96
CA ILE A 210 0.16 5.96 -8.40
C ILE A 210 1.16 5.36 -9.39
N ALA A 211 2.23 4.75 -8.89
CA ALA A 211 3.20 4.07 -9.72
C ALA A 211 3.68 2.74 -9.11
N LEU A 212 3.93 1.78 -9.99
CA LEU A 212 4.58 0.51 -9.66
C LEU A 212 6.08 0.76 -9.54
N TRP A 213 6.64 0.57 -8.35
CA TRP A 213 8.01 0.92 -8.04
C TRP A 213 8.91 -0.32 -7.92
N VAL A 214 10.13 -0.25 -8.48
CA VAL A 214 11.14 -1.30 -8.40
C VAL A 214 12.53 -0.70 -8.23
N ARG A 215 13.48 -1.48 -7.71
CA ARG A 215 14.91 -1.13 -7.71
C ARG A 215 15.71 -1.93 -8.73
N PRO A 216 16.91 -1.43 -9.12
CA PRO A 216 17.81 -2.18 -10.00
C PRO A 216 18.05 -3.61 -9.51
N GLY A 217 18.14 -4.55 -10.44
CA GLY A 217 18.35 -5.96 -10.14
C GLY A 217 17.14 -6.69 -9.53
N SER A 218 15.96 -6.04 -9.49
CA SER A 218 14.71 -6.68 -9.10
C SER A 218 13.85 -7.03 -10.30
N ILE A 219 13.12 -8.14 -10.20
CA ILE A 219 12.00 -8.50 -11.06
C ILE A 219 10.75 -8.47 -10.18
N ALA A 220 9.76 -7.69 -10.58
CA ALA A 220 8.52 -7.53 -9.85
C ALA A 220 7.32 -7.88 -10.74
N HIS A 221 6.26 -8.43 -10.12
CA HIS A 221 4.98 -8.69 -10.76
C HIS A 221 3.89 -7.98 -9.97
N PHE A 222 2.94 -7.38 -10.69
CA PHE A 222 1.83 -6.64 -10.09
C PHE A 222 0.51 -7.09 -10.70
N ALA A 223 -0.48 -7.30 -9.88
CA ALA A 223 -1.83 -7.68 -10.28
C ALA A 223 -2.88 -7.06 -9.35
N ASP A 224 -4.11 -6.96 -9.83
CA ASP A 224 -5.30 -6.60 -9.05
C ASP A 224 -5.17 -5.25 -8.29
N LEU A 225 -4.52 -4.25 -8.91
CA LEU A 225 -4.41 -2.92 -8.32
C LEU A 225 -5.78 -2.27 -8.19
N LYS A 226 -6.15 -1.89 -6.97
CA LYS A 226 -7.40 -1.22 -6.63
C LYS A 226 -7.13 0.02 -5.81
N VAL A 227 -7.94 1.04 -6.03
CA VAL A 227 -7.90 2.30 -5.26
C VAL A 227 -9.31 2.61 -4.78
N THR A 228 -9.40 2.93 -3.50
CA THR A 228 -10.64 3.38 -2.85
C THR A 228 -10.33 4.70 -2.15
N PRO A 229 -11.00 5.80 -2.52
CA PRO A 229 -10.83 7.12 -1.89
C PRO A 229 -11.12 7.11 -0.40
#